data_e522416e8ad793ddc6fe050f2e751c7a
#
_entry.id   e522416e8ad793ddc6fe050f2e751c7a
#
_cell.length_a   1.000
_cell.length_b   1.000
_cell.length_c   1.000
_cell.angle_alpha   90.00
_cell.angle_beta   90.00
_cell.angle_gamma   90.00
#
_symmetry.space_group_name_H-M   'P 1'
#
loop_
_entity.id
_entity.type
_entity.pdbx_description
1 polymer ?
#
loop_
_entity_poly.entity_id
_entity_poly.type
_entity_poly.pdbx_seq_one_letter_code
_entity_poly.pdbx_strand_id
1 'polypeptide(L)'
;MDKFQDILMKVGVFAAENRYLSSIKNAFQTFVPFTIIGAIGVLWSNVICNDTTGLGALVPAVMNLSFLNPAFNALNFATIGCISVAITFLVGGEIGTSRKSSPMFCGLLAVVSLLTVTQTSLDIKAGGELIQTVSGIFTSSLGSQGLFTGMIVAIVAVELFCGL
;
A
#
# COMPACT_ATOMS: atom_id res chain seq x y z
N MET A 1 -20.95 2.93 31.72
CA MET A 1 -20.38 2.23 30.52
C MET A 1 -21.20 2.50 29.26
N ASP A 2 -22.48 2.81 29.40
CA ASP A 2 -23.43 2.98 28.28
C ASP A 2 -23.11 4.15 27.34
N LYS A 3 -22.66 5.31 27.87
CA LYS A 3 -22.32 6.48 27.03
C LYS A 3 -21.14 6.22 26.07
N PHE A 4 -20.16 5.45 26.49
CA PHE A 4 -19.00 5.10 25.64
C PHE A 4 -19.41 4.09 24.54
N GLN A 5 -20.26 3.14 24.87
CA GLN A 5 -20.82 2.19 23.90
C GLN A 5 -21.72 2.91 22.89
N ASP A 6 -22.54 3.87 23.33
CA ASP A 6 -23.38 4.70 22.45
C ASP A 6 -22.55 5.54 21.48
N ILE A 7 -21.45 6.12 21.95
CA ILE A 7 -20.53 6.89 21.09
C ILE A 7 -19.86 5.98 20.06
N LEU A 8 -19.36 4.82 20.50
CA LEU A 8 -18.75 3.85 19.58
C LEU A 8 -19.75 3.35 18.54
N MET A 9 -20.99 3.07 18.95
CA MET A 9 -22.03 2.64 18.03
C MET A 9 -22.38 3.73 17.02
N LYS A 10 -22.53 4.99 17.43
CA LYS A 10 -22.79 6.12 16.53
C LYS A 10 -21.65 6.35 15.54
N VAL A 11 -20.41 6.29 16.02
CA VAL A 11 -19.22 6.39 15.13
C VAL A 11 -19.16 5.22 14.16
N GLY A 12 -19.47 4.00 14.64
CA GLY A 12 -19.51 2.81 13.79
C GLY A 12 -20.57 2.88 12.70
N VAL A 13 -21.77 3.33 13.03
CA VAL A 13 -22.88 3.52 12.07
C VAL A 13 -22.51 4.64 11.08
N PHE A 14 -22.02 5.77 11.54
CA PHE A 14 -21.58 6.86 10.67
C PHE A 14 -20.49 6.41 9.68
N ALA A 15 -19.51 5.63 10.17
CA ALA A 15 -18.45 5.09 9.33
C ALA A 15 -18.99 4.07 8.30
N ALA A 16 -19.98 3.25 8.68
CA ALA A 16 -20.60 2.27 7.79
C ALA A 16 -21.49 2.92 6.72
N GLU A 17 -22.16 4.01 7.06
CA GLU A 17 -23.04 4.76 6.14
C GLU A 17 -22.27 5.70 5.22
N ASN A 18 -21.05 6.12 5.63
CA ASN A 18 -20.22 6.99 4.80
C ASN A 18 -19.60 6.20 3.64
N ARG A 19 -19.96 6.58 2.41
CA ARG A 19 -19.52 5.94 1.18
C ARG A 19 -17.99 5.82 1.08
N TYR A 20 -17.27 6.88 1.42
CA TYR A 20 -15.80 6.89 1.32
C TYR A 20 -15.15 5.97 2.35
N LEU A 21 -15.61 6.01 3.59
CA LEU A 21 -15.11 5.13 4.65
C LEU A 21 -15.43 3.66 4.35
N SER A 22 -16.62 3.39 3.81
CA SER A 22 -16.99 2.04 3.36
C SER A 22 -16.10 1.57 2.22
N SER A 23 -15.83 2.41 1.22
CA SER A 23 -14.93 2.08 0.09
C SER A 23 -13.51 1.81 0.57
N ILE A 24 -12.98 2.62 1.48
CA ILE A 24 -11.66 2.41 2.09
C ILE A 24 -11.63 1.08 2.85
N LYS A 25 -12.63 0.80 3.70
CA LYS A 25 -12.74 -0.46 4.44
C LYS A 25 -12.72 -1.66 3.50
N ASN A 26 -13.54 -1.64 2.45
CA ASN A 26 -13.64 -2.73 1.48
C ASN A 26 -12.32 -2.94 0.73
N ALA A 27 -11.65 -1.85 0.34
CA ALA A 27 -10.33 -1.91 -0.29
C ALA A 27 -9.30 -2.61 0.59
N PHE A 28 -9.23 -2.25 1.88
CA PHE A 28 -8.34 -2.92 2.83
C PHE A 28 -8.70 -4.39 3.03
N GLN A 29 -9.98 -4.72 3.16
CA GLN A 29 -10.43 -6.11 3.29
C GLN A 29 -10.05 -6.95 2.06
N THR A 30 -10.19 -6.39 0.87
CA THR A 30 -9.77 -7.05 -0.38
C THR A 30 -8.25 -7.25 -0.44
N PHE A 31 -7.49 -6.35 0.17
CA PHE A 31 -6.02 -6.42 0.17
C PHE A 31 -5.44 -7.35 1.26
N VAL A 32 -6.21 -7.76 2.27
CA VAL A 32 -5.74 -8.63 3.37
C VAL A 32 -4.97 -9.87 2.90
N PRO A 33 -5.41 -10.66 1.89
CA PRO A 33 -4.64 -11.83 1.45
C PRO A 33 -3.23 -11.48 0.97
N PHE A 34 -3.06 -10.32 0.32
CA PHE A 34 -1.75 -9.87 -0.15
C PHE A 34 -0.83 -9.45 0.99
N THR A 35 -1.37 -8.88 2.08
CA THR A 35 -0.55 -8.57 3.27
C THR A 35 -0.06 -9.84 3.95
N ILE A 36 -0.84 -10.91 3.97
CA ILE A 36 -0.42 -12.21 4.50
C ILE A 36 0.74 -12.78 3.67
N ILE A 37 0.64 -12.73 2.35
CA ILE A 37 1.70 -13.17 1.45
C ILE A 37 2.98 -12.36 1.69
N GLY A 38 2.87 -11.03 1.82
CA GLY A 38 4.00 -10.15 2.12
C GLY A 38 4.63 -10.44 3.47
N ALA A 39 3.81 -10.73 4.49
CA ALA A 39 4.29 -11.09 5.82
C ALA A 39 5.12 -12.40 5.82
N ILE A 40 4.75 -13.38 4.98
CA ILE A 40 5.56 -14.60 4.78
C ILE A 40 6.94 -14.22 4.23
N GLY A 41 7.02 -13.27 3.28
CA GLY A 41 8.28 -12.76 2.76
C GLY A 41 9.17 -12.14 3.85
N VAL A 42 8.56 -11.33 4.74
CA VAL A 42 9.27 -10.72 5.88
C VAL A 42 9.76 -11.78 6.87
N LEU A 43 8.90 -12.75 7.22
CA LEU A 43 9.27 -13.85 8.12
C LEU A 43 10.42 -14.67 7.55
N TRP A 44 10.41 -14.95 6.25
CA TRP A 44 11.49 -15.69 5.60
C TRP A 44 12.83 -14.99 5.78
N SER A 45 12.90 -13.71 5.39
CA SER A 45 14.16 -12.96 5.39
C SER A 45 14.66 -12.63 6.80
N ASN A 46 13.75 -12.32 7.75
CA ASN A 46 14.16 -11.83 9.07
C ASN A 46 14.18 -12.92 10.16
N VAL A 47 13.42 -14.00 9.98
CA VAL A 47 13.32 -15.05 11.00
C VAL A 47 13.93 -16.35 10.54
N ILE A 48 13.67 -16.78 9.32
CA ILE A 48 14.14 -18.09 8.83
C ILE A 48 15.58 -17.99 8.35
N CYS A 49 15.88 -17.12 7.38
CA CYS A 49 17.19 -17.01 6.76
C CYS A 49 18.03 -15.82 7.28
N ASN A 50 17.87 -15.46 8.55
CA ASN A 50 18.71 -14.46 9.20
C ASN A 50 19.89 -15.17 9.91
N ASP A 51 21.11 -14.73 9.60
CA ASP A 51 22.37 -15.31 10.11
C ASP A 51 22.75 -14.84 11.52
N THR A 52 22.12 -13.73 11.98
CA THR A 52 22.46 -13.13 13.27
C THR A 52 21.43 -13.42 14.37
N THR A 53 20.15 -13.40 14.05
CA THR A 53 19.06 -13.45 15.02
C THR A 53 17.98 -14.50 14.71
N GLY A 54 18.02 -15.10 13.52
CA GLY A 54 17.00 -16.04 13.05
C GLY A 54 17.34 -17.52 13.27
N LEU A 55 16.53 -18.39 12.68
CA LEU A 55 16.77 -19.82 12.66
C LEU A 55 18.08 -20.19 11.98
N GLY A 56 18.52 -19.38 11.00
CA GLY A 56 19.82 -19.55 10.34
C GLY A 56 21.00 -19.50 11.28
N ALA A 57 20.92 -18.68 12.36
CA ALA A 57 21.95 -18.62 13.42
C ALA A 57 21.97 -19.88 14.29
N LEU A 58 20.81 -20.53 14.49
CA LEU A 58 20.68 -21.74 15.33
C LEU A 58 20.95 -23.03 14.53
N VAL A 59 20.54 -23.03 13.27
CA VAL A 59 20.63 -24.20 12.39
C VAL A 59 21.29 -23.80 11.07
N PRO A 60 22.63 -23.96 10.93
CA PRO A 60 23.36 -23.52 9.72
C PRO A 60 22.84 -24.14 8.41
N ALA A 61 22.25 -25.34 8.47
CA ALA A 61 21.67 -26.00 7.32
C ALA A 61 20.53 -25.18 6.65
N VAL A 62 19.84 -24.33 7.41
CA VAL A 62 18.77 -23.44 6.90
C VAL A 62 19.36 -22.37 5.98
N MET A 63 20.61 -21.96 6.19
CA MET A 63 21.30 -20.99 5.34
C MET A 63 21.49 -21.47 3.89
N ASN A 64 21.47 -22.78 3.65
CA ASN A 64 21.49 -23.33 2.29
C ASN A 64 20.25 -22.89 1.46
N LEU A 65 19.18 -22.45 2.13
CA LEU A 65 17.96 -21.94 1.49
C LEU A 65 18.02 -20.42 1.20
N SER A 66 19.13 -19.76 1.54
CA SER A 66 19.32 -18.31 1.34
C SER A 66 19.22 -17.87 -0.14
N PHE A 67 19.40 -18.81 -1.09
CA PHE A 67 19.19 -18.55 -2.51
C PHE A 67 17.75 -18.13 -2.85
N LEU A 68 16.78 -18.39 -1.96
CA LEU A 68 15.38 -17.96 -2.11
C LEU A 68 15.13 -16.54 -1.58
N ASN A 69 16.08 -15.95 -0.83
CA ASN A 69 15.93 -14.60 -0.25
C ASN A 69 15.54 -13.53 -1.28
N PRO A 70 16.13 -13.47 -2.48
CA PRO A 70 15.72 -12.48 -3.49
C PRO A 70 14.25 -12.62 -3.90
N ALA A 71 13.73 -13.86 -3.99
CA ALA A 71 12.34 -14.10 -4.34
C ALA A 71 11.38 -13.64 -3.23
N PHE A 72 11.67 -13.95 -1.96
CA PHE A 72 10.86 -13.53 -0.83
C PHE A 72 10.93 -12.02 -0.59
N ASN A 73 12.09 -11.39 -0.82
CA ASN A 73 12.23 -9.93 -0.77
C ASN A 73 11.43 -9.25 -1.88
N ALA A 74 11.46 -9.78 -3.09
CA ALA A 74 10.64 -9.28 -4.21
C ALA A 74 9.14 -9.44 -3.92
N LEU A 75 8.73 -10.56 -3.30
CA LEU A 75 7.36 -10.81 -2.88
C LEU A 75 6.89 -9.80 -1.83
N ASN A 76 7.71 -9.54 -0.82
CA ASN A 76 7.44 -8.51 0.19
C ASN A 76 7.34 -7.12 -0.43
N PHE A 77 8.24 -6.76 -1.33
CA PHE A 77 8.21 -5.48 -2.02
C PHE A 77 6.95 -5.31 -2.88
N ALA A 78 6.60 -6.33 -3.67
CA ALA A 78 5.43 -6.28 -4.55
C ALA A 78 4.10 -6.19 -3.79
N THR A 79 4.06 -6.67 -2.55
CA THR A 79 2.85 -6.65 -1.69
C THR A 79 2.87 -5.46 -0.73
N ILE A 80 3.66 -5.53 0.34
CA ILE A 80 3.71 -4.50 1.39
C ILE A 80 4.44 -3.25 0.90
N GLY A 81 5.51 -3.41 0.11
CA GLY A 81 6.28 -2.29 -0.43
C GLY A 81 5.50 -1.42 -1.43
N CYS A 82 4.51 -1.99 -2.12
CA CYS A 82 3.65 -1.31 -3.09
C CYS A 82 2.19 -1.14 -2.63
N ILE A 83 1.94 -1.23 -1.31
CA ILE A 83 0.58 -1.19 -0.74
C ILE A 83 -0.19 0.08 -1.13
N SER A 84 0.47 1.23 -1.24
CA SER A 84 -0.17 2.48 -1.62
C SER A 84 -0.81 2.41 -3.01
N VAL A 85 -0.11 1.82 -3.98
CA VAL A 85 -0.62 1.66 -5.36
C VAL A 85 -1.83 0.73 -5.38
N ALA A 86 -1.74 -0.40 -4.68
CA ALA A 86 -2.81 -1.38 -4.64
C ALA A 86 -4.08 -0.83 -3.95
N ILE A 87 -3.92 -0.19 -2.79
CA ILE A 87 -5.05 0.41 -2.07
C ILE A 87 -5.66 1.57 -2.87
N THR A 88 -4.85 2.41 -3.51
CA THR A 88 -5.33 3.49 -4.38
C THR A 88 -6.21 2.95 -5.52
N PHE A 89 -5.77 1.86 -6.16
CA PHE A 89 -6.55 1.18 -7.21
C PHE A 89 -7.88 0.66 -6.67
N LEU A 90 -7.84 -0.05 -5.54
CA LEU A 90 -9.03 -0.66 -4.94
C LEU A 90 -10.02 0.40 -4.45
N VAL A 91 -9.56 1.46 -3.78
CA VAL A 91 -10.42 2.57 -3.35
C VAL A 91 -11.06 3.27 -4.54
N GLY A 92 -10.27 3.55 -5.59
CA GLY A 92 -10.79 4.13 -6.83
C GLY A 92 -11.87 3.26 -7.47
N GLY A 93 -11.66 1.96 -7.52
CA GLY A 93 -12.63 0.98 -8.04
C GLY A 93 -13.92 0.92 -7.22
N GLU A 94 -13.81 0.89 -5.88
CA GLU A 94 -14.96 0.88 -4.97
C GLU A 94 -15.82 2.15 -5.10
N ILE A 95 -15.17 3.33 -5.19
CA ILE A 95 -15.88 4.59 -5.42
C ILE A 95 -16.54 4.58 -6.81
N GLY A 96 -15.84 4.09 -7.84
CA GLY A 96 -16.40 3.92 -9.18
C GLY A 96 -17.65 3.06 -9.18
N THR A 97 -17.63 1.92 -8.47
CA THR A 97 -18.80 1.05 -8.28
C THR A 97 -19.95 1.81 -7.64
N SER A 98 -19.69 2.57 -6.58
CA SER A 98 -20.71 3.35 -5.88
C SER A 98 -21.32 4.47 -6.75
N ARG A 99 -20.58 4.92 -7.77
CA ARG A 99 -21.03 5.90 -8.78
C ARG A 99 -21.63 5.26 -10.05
N LYS A 100 -21.78 3.93 -10.07
CA LYS A 100 -22.24 3.16 -11.24
C LYS A 100 -21.35 3.33 -12.47
N SER A 101 -20.09 3.67 -12.27
CA SER A 101 -19.03 3.74 -13.26
C SER A 101 -18.24 2.44 -13.32
N SER A 102 -17.38 2.27 -14.34
CA SER A 102 -16.53 1.09 -14.44
C SER A 102 -15.48 1.07 -13.31
N PRO A 103 -15.50 0.07 -12.42
CA PRO A 103 -14.55 -0.02 -11.31
C PRO A 103 -13.09 -0.09 -11.79
N MET A 104 -12.86 -0.83 -12.89
CA MET A 104 -11.53 -0.99 -13.47
C MET A 104 -10.97 0.35 -13.97
N PHE A 105 -11.80 1.12 -14.69
CA PHE A 105 -11.40 2.42 -15.21
C PHE A 105 -11.11 3.41 -14.07
N CYS A 106 -12.00 3.48 -13.07
CA CYS A 106 -11.82 4.37 -11.92
C CYS A 106 -10.59 3.99 -11.08
N GLY A 107 -10.30 2.69 -10.93
CA GLY A 107 -9.10 2.21 -10.28
C GLY A 107 -7.83 2.62 -11.02
N LEU A 108 -7.79 2.44 -12.34
CA LEU A 108 -6.66 2.87 -13.17
C LEU A 108 -6.48 4.39 -13.13
N LEU A 109 -7.57 5.15 -13.22
CA LEU A 109 -7.56 6.62 -13.12
C LEU A 109 -6.92 7.06 -11.79
N ALA A 110 -7.30 6.44 -10.69
CA ALA A 110 -6.75 6.72 -9.36
C ALA A 110 -5.24 6.46 -9.30
N VAL A 111 -4.76 5.33 -9.85
CA VAL A 111 -3.33 5.00 -9.89
C VAL A 111 -2.55 5.98 -10.76
N VAL A 112 -3.05 6.30 -11.95
CA VAL A 112 -2.40 7.29 -12.84
C VAL A 112 -2.29 8.64 -12.13
N SER A 113 -3.36 9.06 -11.45
CA SER A 113 -3.36 10.31 -10.67
C SER A 113 -2.38 10.27 -9.51
N LEU A 114 -2.25 9.13 -8.80
CA LEU A 114 -1.24 8.95 -7.75
C LEU A 114 0.16 9.12 -8.32
N LEU A 115 0.47 8.45 -9.41
CA LEU A 115 1.80 8.53 -10.04
C LEU A 115 2.12 9.95 -10.55
N THR A 116 1.11 10.69 -11.00
CA THR A 116 1.26 12.08 -11.44
C THR A 116 1.62 13.02 -10.28
N VAL A 117 1.06 12.78 -9.10
CA VAL A 117 1.33 13.58 -7.89
C VAL A 117 2.64 13.15 -7.20
N THR A 118 3.08 11.91 -7.43
CA THR A 118 4.31 11.39 -6.83
C THR A 118 5.54 11.98 -7.52
N GLN A 119 6.54 12.37 -6.72
CA GLN A 119 7.82 12.88 -7.25
C GLN A 119 8.52 11.79 -8.07
N THR A 120 8.86 12.11 -9.32
CA THR A 120 9.49 11.20 -10.28
C THR A 120 10.95 11.56 -10.59
N SER A 121 11.51 12.54 -9.89
CA SER A 121 12.92 12.95 -10.03
C SER A 121 13.62 12.85 -8.68
N LEU A 122 14.77 12.21 -8.66
CA LEU A 122 15.63 12.02 -7.48
C LEU A 122 16.94 12.77 -7.67
N ASP A 123 17.20 13.73 -6.80
CA ASP A 123 18.44 14.48 -6.80
C ASP A 123 19.49 13.77 -5.94
N ILE A 124 20.53 13.26 -6.57
CA ILE A 124 21.70 12.69 -5.88
C ILE A 124 22.66 13.82 -5.52
N LYS A 125 22.84 14.05 -4.21
CA LYS A 125 23.75 15.06 -3.68
C LYS A 125 24.92 14.40 -2.94
N ALA A 126 26.15 14.89 -3.16
CA ALA A 126 27.28 14.56 -2.33
C ALA A 126 27.99 15.85 -1.89
N GLY A 127 28.32 15.95 -0.60
CA GLY A 127 28.94 17.14 -0.05
C GLY A 127 28.09 18.41 -0.11
N GLY A 128 26.79 18.30 -0.34
CA GLY A 128 25.86 19.43 -0.49
C GLY A 128 25.66 19.91 -1.93
N GLU A 129 26.46 19.43 -2.87
CA GLU A 129 26.35 19.76 -4.31
C GLU A 129 25.52 18.68 -5.04
N LEU A 130 24.71 19.13 -6.03
CA LEU A 130 23.90 18.28 -6.88
C LEU A 130 24.82 17.60 -7.91
N ILE A 131 24.95 16.27 -7.82
CA ILE A 131 25.76 15.49 -8.76
C ILE A 131 24.94 15.12 -9.99
N GLN A 132 23.74 14.61 -9.76
CA GLN A 132 22.90 14.09 -10.83
C GLN A 132 21.43 14.04 -10.40
N THR A 133 20.54 14.35 -11.33
CA THR A 133 19.10 14.06 -11.20
C THR A 133 18.79 12.78 -11.97
N VAL A 134 18.22 11.79 -11.29
CA VAL A 134 17.84 10.50 -11.86
C VAL A 134 16.33 10.36 -11.85
N SER A 135 15.75 9.87 -12.94
CA SER A 135 14.33 9.54 -12.99
C SER A 135 14.06 8.29 -12.14
N GLY A 136 13.15 8.42 -11.18
CA GLY A 136 12.80 7.33 -10.29
C GLY A 136 11.71 7.73 -9.29
N ILE A 137 11.09 6.77 -8.68
CA ILE A 137 10.08 6.98 -7.63
C ILE A 137 10.65 6.47 -6.32
N PHE A 138 10.49 7.26 -5.25
CA PHE A 138 10.85 6.80 -3.90
C PHE A 138 9.98 5.61 -3.52
N THR A 139 10.61 4.51 -3.13
CA THR A 139 9.89 3.31 -2.66
C THR A 139 9.00 3.60 -1.45
N SER A 140 9.37 4.56 -0.61
CA SER A 140 8.54 5.03 0.50
C SER A 140 7.19 5.62 0.04
N SER A 141 7.15 6.27 -1.12
CA SER A 141 5.90 6.81 -1.68
C SER A 141 4.96 5.73 -2.21
N LEU A 142 5.49 4.57 -2.59
CA LEU A 142 4.70 3.41 -3.02
C LEU A 142 4.22 2.56 -1.83
N GLY A 143 4.94 2.63 -0.71
CA GLY A 143 4.66 1.90 0.52
C GLY A 143 3.67 2.61 1.44
N SER A 144 3.74 2.29 2.74
CA SER A 144 2.82 2.77 3.76
C SER A 144 2.81 4.30 3.93
N GLN A 145 3.91 4.99 3.65
CA GLN A 145 3.97 6.45 3.75
C GLN A 145 3.12 7.15 2.68
N GLY A 146 3.03 6.57 1.48
CA GLY A 146 2.18 7.08 0.41
C GLY A 146 0.72 6.70 0.51
N LEU A 147 0.35 5.85 1.46
CA LEU A 147 -0.99 5.26 1.56
C LEU A 147 -2.09 6.31 1.72
N PHE A 148 -1.93 7.26 2.63
CA PHE A 148 -2.91 8.33 2.84
C PHE A 148 -3.03 9.24 1.62
N THR A 149 -1.91 9.61 1.01
CA THR A 149 -1.90 10.38 -0.24
C THR A 149 -2.64 9.62 -1.33
N GLY A 150 -2.39 8.32 -1.47
CA GLY A 150 -3.07 7.46 -2.43
C GLY A 150 -4.59 7.43 -2.24
N MET A 151 -5.07 7.28 -1.01
CA MET A 151 -6.50 7.29 -0.71
C MET A 151 -7.16 8.63 -1.04
N ILE A 152 -6.53 9.75 -0.66
CA ILE A 152 -7.05 11.09 -0.95
C ILE A 152 -7.09 11.33 -2.46
N VAL A 153 -6.01 11.01 -3.16
CA VAL A 153 -5.92 11.17 -4.62
C VAL A 153 -6.98 10.31 -5.32
N ALA A 154 -7.19 9.06 -4.88
CA ALA A 154 -8.22 8.20 -5.44
C ALA A 154 -9.62 8.79 -5.31
N ILE A 155 -9.96 9.30 -4.11
CA ILE A 155 -11.25 9.95 -3.87
C ILE A 155 -11.43 11.16 -4.78
N VAL A 156 -10.47 12.07 -4.79
CA VAL A 156 -10.55 13.32 -5.55
C VAL A 156 -10.62 13.05 -7.05
N ALA A 157 -9.73 12.19 -7.58
CA ALA A 157 -9.67 11.90 -9.01
C ALA A 157 -10.96 11.25 -9.54
N VAL A 158 -11.48 10.26 -8.81
CA VAL A 158 -12.71 9.56 -9.23
C VAL A 158 -13.94 10.44 -9.08
N GLU A 159 -14.03 11.26 -8.02
CA GLU A 159 -15.17 12.18 -7.84
C GLU A 159 -15.17 13.29 -8.90
N LEU A 160 -14.01 13.83 -9.25
CA LEU A 160 -13.90 14.81 -10.35
C LEU A 160 -14.34 14.19 -11.67
N PHE A 161 -13.90 12.96 -11.96
CA PHE A 161 -14.28 12.27 -13.19
C PHE A 161 -15.77 11.93 -13.25
N CYS A 162 -16.35 11.44 -12.16
CA CYS A 162 -17.77 11.06 -12.10
C CYS A 162 -18.71 12.27 -11.90
N GLY A 163 -18.17 13.43 -11.52
CA GLY A 163 -18.93 14.68 -11.36
C GLY A 163 -19.03 15.53 -12.62
N LEU A 164 -18.22 15.23 -13.63
CA LEU A 164 -18.26 15.81 -14.96
C LEU A 164 -19.20 15.00 -15.87
#